data_a718bfb12bdcbf3af05f1e358a0b40b8
#
_entry.id   a718bfb12bdcbf3af05f1e358a0b40b8
#
_cell.length_a   1.000
_cell.length_b   1.000
_cell.length_c   1.000
_cell.angle_alpha   90.00
_cell.angle_beta   90.00
_cell.angle_gamma   90.00
#
_symmetry.space_group_name_H-M   'P 1'
#
loop_
_entity.id
_entity.type
_entity.pdbx_description
1 polymer ?
#
loop_
_entity_poly.entity_id
_entity_poly.type
_entity_poly.pdbx_seq_one_letter_code
_entity_poly.pdbx_strand_id
1 'polypeptide(L)'
;MITYLIMIIITTLKSKMLSTIYKMLVVHLGEPPESFTWQVRDKKKKFHRFKNLTPLSFFQEHVAIDLSDLVCLINCPMSDKEYNKVYSVDFLGNVIEGKPIRYLNTDIEVLKNAAIESIKSDNPVWFGCDVGKYLHRRHGIMDTELFDFSLFYGTEFLLDKASRLEYGESKMTHAMLFTGVDLDSKGKPKKWRVENSWG
;
A
#
# COMPACT_ATOMS: atom_id res chain seq x y z
N MET A 1 -13.00 6.78 37.96
CA MET A 1 -14.39 6.28 37.75
C MET A 1 -15.01 6.82 36.47
N ILE A 2 -15.07 8.12 36.23
CA ILE A 2 -15.66 8.74 35.03
C ILE A 2 -14.96 8.27 33.74
N THR A 3 -13.63 8.24 33.69
CA THR A 3 -12.83 7.81 32.52
C THR A 3 -13.13 6.36 32.13
N TYR A 4 -13.27 5.48 33.11
CA TYR A 4 -13.63 4.08 32.91
C TYR A 4 -15.01 3.90 32.29
N LEU A 5 -15.99 4.67 32.80
CA LEU A 5 -17.37 4.67 32.29
C LEU A 5 -17.43 5.17 30.84
N ILE A 6 -16.69 6.23 30.52
CA ILE A 6 -16.58 6.76 29.16
C ILE A 6 -15.97 5.71 28.22
N MET A 7 -14.90 5.01 28.61
CA MET A 7 -14.32 3.93 27.81
C MET A 7 -15.32 2.80 27.53
N ILE A 8 -16.09 2.38 28.52
CA ILE A 8 -17.14 1.34 28.34
C ILE A 8 -18.20 1.80 27.34
N ILE A 9 -18.66 3.03 27.44
CA ILE A 9 -19.68 3.58 26.53
C ILE A 9 -19.15 3.63 25.12
N ILE A 10 -17.92 4.13 24.90
CA ILE A 10 -17.28 4.22 23.58
C ILE A 10 -17.09 2.82 22.98
N THR A 11 -16.62 1.85 23.77
CA THR A 11 -16.41 0.47 23.31
C THR A 11 -17.73 -0.18 22.90
N THR A 12 -18.78 0.00 23.70
CA THR A 12 -20.12 -0.55 23.39
C THR A 12 -20.72 0.08 22.14
N LEU A 13 -20.58 1.39 21.98
CA LEU A 13 -21.06 2.11 20.78
C LEU A 13 -20.29 1.64 19.53
N LYS A 14 -18.97 1.53 19.62
CA LYS A 14 -18.12 0.99 18.54
C LYS A 14 -18.56 -0.42 18.12
N SER A 15 -18.78 -1.32 19.08
CA SER A 15 -19.24 -2.68 18.81
C SER A 15 -20.59 -2.72 18.08
N LYS A 16 -21.54 -1.87 18.48
CA LYS A 16 -22.83 -1.75 17.77
C LYS A 16 -22.66 -1.26 16.34
N MET A 17 -21.83 -0.25 16.11
CA MET A 17 -21.55 0.29 14.77
C MET A 17 -20.88 -0.76 13.89
N LEU A 18 -19.87 -1.46 14.38
CA LEU A 18 -19.18 -2.54 13.66
C LEU A 18 -20.13 -3.71 13.36
N SER A 19 -21.01 -4.10 14.30
CA SER A 19 -22.02 -5.13 14.07
C SER A 19 -22.99 -4.73 12.95
N THR A 20 -23.38 -3.46 12.89
CA THR A 20 -24.24 -2.96 11.81
C THR A 20 -23.53 -3.04 10.46
N ILE A 21 -22.28 -2.58 10.37
CA ILE A 21 -21.48 -2.66 9.16
C ILE A 21 -21.28 -4.12 8.72
N TYR A 22 -20.96 -5.01 9.67
CA TYR A 22 -20.80 -6.45 9.39
C TYR A 22 -22.07 -7.05 8.79
N LYS A 23 -23.25 -6.76 9.37
CA LYS A 23 -24.53 -7.23 8.82
C LYS A 23 -24.79 -6.73 7.41
N MET A 24 -24.45 -5.46 7.12
CA MET A 24 -24.57 -4.90 5.77
C MET A 24 -23.63 -5.63 4.80
N LEU A 25 -22.41 -5.89 5.19
CA LEU A 25 -21.45 -6.64 4.37
C LEU A 25 -21.92 -8.08 4.12
N VAL A 26 -22.42 -8.78 5.12
CA VAL A 26 -22.95 -10.14 5.00
C VAL A 26 -24.14 -10.19 4.04
N VAL A 27 -25.03 -9.21 4.08
CA VAL A 27 -26.17 -9.13 3.12
C VAL A 27 -25.71 -9.00 1.69
N HIS A 28 -24.62 -8.27 1.44
CA HIS A 28 -24.12 -8.03 0.08
C HIS A 28 -23.10 -9.06 -0.41
N LEU A 29 -22.28 -9.61 0.47
CA LEU A 29 -21.14 -10.45 0.11
C LEU A 29 -21.28 -11.91 0.57
N GLY A 30 -22.26 -12.21 1.39
CA GLY A 30 -22.38 -13.48 2.11
C GLY A 30 -21.52 -13.53 3.37
N GLU A 31 -21.77 -14.54 4.20
CA GLU A 31 -20.93 -14.84 5.37
C GLU A 31 -19.56 -15.35 4.94
N PRO A 32 -18.47 -14.92 5.61
CA PRO A 32 -17.14 -15.51 5.37
C PRO A 32 -17.20 -17.03 5.61
N PRO A 33 -16.72 -17.86 4.69
CA PRO A 33 -16.78 -19.31 4.85
C PRO A 33 -15.82 -19.79 5.94
N GLU A 34 -16.26 -20.67 6.79
CA GLU A 34 -15.39 -21.39 7.74
C GLU A 34 -14.48 -22.36 7.00
N SER A 35 -15.01 -23.01 5.96
CA SER A 35 -14.26 -23.88 5.07
C SER A 35 -14.80 -23.77 3.64
N PHE A 36 -13.93 -24.04 2.64
CA PHE A 36 -14.29 -23.98 1.23
C PHE A 36 -13.54 -25.00 0.38
N THR A 37 -13.97 -25.16 -0.85
CA THR A 37 -13.27 -25.91 -1.88
C THR A 37 -12.68 -24.95 -2.90
N TRP A 38 -11.36 -25.02 -3.10
CA TRP A 38 -10.69 -24.24 -4.13
C TRP A 38 -10.42 -25.06 -5.37
N GLN A 39 -10.73 -24.50 -6.54
CA GLN A 39 -10.52 -25.14 -7.83
C GLN A 39 -9.73 -24.19 -8.73
N VAL A 40 -8.64 -24.67 -9.29
CA VAL A 40 -7.74 -23.87 -10.10
C VAL A 40 -7.12 -24.70 -11.22
N ARG A 41 -6.77 -24.05 -12.32
CA ARG A 41 -5.88 -24.62 -13.34
C ARG A 41 -4.52 -23.95 -13.24
N ASP A 42 -3.47 -24.78 -13.16
CA ASP A 42 -2.09 -24.32 -13.15
C ASP A 42 -1.65 -23.74 -14.53
N LYS A 43 -0.42 -23.25 -14.60
CA LYS A 43 0.18 -22.72 -15.85
C LYS A 43 0.20 -23.74 -17.00
N LYS A 44 0.18 -25.03 -16.68
CA LYS A 44 0.10 -26.15 -17.65
C LYS A 44 -1.34 -26.55 -17.96
N LYS A 45 -2.32 -25.77 -17.52
CA LYS A 45 -3.76 -26.01 -17.66
C LYS A 45 -4.27 -27.28 -16.95
N LYS A 46 -3.47 -27.91 -16.09
CA LYS A 46 -3.90 -29.04 -15.28
C LYS A 46 -4.86 -28.57 -14.19
N PHE A 47 -5.97 -29.30 -14.04
CA PHE A 47 -7.00 -28.98 -13.03
C PHE A 47 -6.59 -29.53 -11.67
N HIS A 48 -6.74 -28.70 -10.65
CA HIS A 48 -6.52 -29.04 -9.25
C HIS A 48 -7.78 -28.70 -8.44
N ARG A 49 -8.09 -29.53 -7.46
CA ARG A 49 -9.20 -29.32 -6.53
C ARG A 49 -8.73 -29.62 -5.11
N PHE A 50 -8.77 -28.63 -4.26
CA PHE A 50 -8.44 -28.69 -2.85
C PHE A 50 -9.73 -28.53 -2.04
N LYS A 51 -10.02 -29.49 -1.16
CA LYS A 51 -11.27 -29.54 -0.38
C LYS A 51 -10.98 -29.24 1.09
N ASN A 52 -12.00 -28.76 1.79
CA ASN A 52 -11.96 -28.53 3.25
C ASN A 52 -10.84 -27.57 3.68
N LEU A 53 -10.53 -26.58 2.82
CA LEU A 53 -9.60 -25.51 3.17
C LEU A 53 -10.28 -24.52 4.12
N THR A 54 -9.58 -24.14 5.17
CA THR A 54 -9.92 -22.94 5.93
C THR A 54 -9.16 -21.74 5.36
N PRO A 55 -9.57 -20.48 5.61
CA PRO A 55 -8.79 -19.31 5.22
C PRO A 55 -7.33 -19.37 5.67
N LEU A 56 -7.09 -19.87 6.89
CA LEU A 56 -5.74 -19.99 7.44
C LEU A 56 -4.92 -21.08 6.74
N SER A 57 -5.48 -22.29 6.53
CA SER A 57 -4.77 -23.35 5.82
C SER A 57 -4.48 -22.98 4.37
N PHE A 58 -5.42 -22.30 3.70
CA PHE A 58 -5.19 -21.76 2.36
C PHE A 58 -4.00 -20.80 2.33
N PHE A 59 -3.93 -19.86 3.27
CA PHE A 59 -2.80 -18.93 3.37
C PHE A 59 -1.49 -19.67 3.58
N GLN A 60 -1.45 -20.60 4.53
CA GLN A 60 -0.23 -21.33 4.87
C GLN A 60 0.27 -22.26 3.74
N GLU A 61 -0.64 -22.93 3.03
CA GLU A 61 -0.28 -23.97 2.05
C GLU A 61 -0.12 -23.40 0.63
N HIS A 62 -0.87 -22.37 0.28
CA HIS A 62 -0.96 -21.91 -1.11
C HIS A 62 -0.48 -20.46 -1.33
N VAL A 63 -0.48 -19.64 -0.31
CA VAL A 63 0.10 -18.28 -0.38
C VAL A 63 1.54 -18.31 0.11
N ALA A 64 1.79 -18.92 1.27
CA ALA A 64 3.11 -19.24 1.82
C ALA A 64 4.10 -18.04 1.88
N ILE A 65 3.60 -16.82 2.07
CA ILE A 65 4.43 -15.62 2.21
C ILE A 65 4.74 -15.42 3.70
N ASP A 66 6.02 -15.36 4.05
CA ASP A 66 6.41 -14.91 5.38
C ASP A 66 6.36 -13.38 5.47
N LEU A 67 5.28 -12.88 6.06
CA LEU A 67 5.08 -11.45 6.24
C LEU A 67 6.04 -10.83 7.25
N SER A 68 6.76 -11.63 8.05
CA SER A 68 7.75 -11.14 9.02
C SER A 68 9.04 -10.66 8.36
N ASP A 69 9.33 -11.14 7.15
CA ASP A 69 10.50 -10.75 6.36
C ASP A 69 10.28 -9.44 5.58
N LEU A 70 9.05 -8.93 5.57
CA LEU A 70 8.71 -7.71 4.86
C LEU A 70 8.94 -6.49 5.74
N VAL A 71 9.51 -5.44 5.12
CA VAL A 71 9.73 -4.14 5.75
C VAL A 71 9.02 -3.04 4.96
N CYS A 72 8.55 -2.01 5.68
CA CYS A 72 7.94 -0.84 5.06
C CYS A 72 8.94 0.31 5.08
N LEU A 73 9.35 0.77 3.90
CA LEU A 73 10.19 1.94 3.73
C LEU A 73 9.33 3.13 3.33
N ILE A 74 9.69 4.32 3.82
CA ILE A 74 9.13 5.59 3.36
C ILE A 74 10.25 6.56 3.01
N ASN A 75 9.96 7.52 2.15
CA ASN A 75 10.76 8.71 1.97
C ASN A 75 9.92 9.93 2.34
N CYS A 76 10.12 10.42 3.55
CA CYS A 76 9.46 11.59 4.10
C CYS A 76 10.52 12.60 4.55
N PRO A 77 10.93 13.55 3.68
CA PRO A 77 12.00 14.51 3.95
C PRO A 77 11.56 15.74 4.75
N MET A 78 10.44 15.65 5.49
CA MET A 78 9.97 16.73 6.35
C MET A 78 10.98 17.01 7.47
N SER A 79 11.07 18.25 7.92
CA SER A 79 12.07 18.70 8.90
C SER A 79 11.96 18.01 10.27
N ASP A 80 10.76 17.55 10.64
CA ASP A 80 10.46 16.82 11.87
C ASP A 80 10.59 15.29 11.73
N LYS A 81 10.99 14.79 10.56
CA LYS A 81 11.09 13.35 10.24
C LYS A 81 12.52 12.97 9.85
N GLU A 82 13.34 12.64 10.84
CA GLU A 82 14.72 12.22 10.61
C GLU A 82 14.80 10.92 9.78
N TYR A 83 15.80 10.83 8.90
CA TYR A 83 16.13 9.58 8.21
C TYR A 83 16.70 8.54 9.18
N ASN A 84 16.56 7.27 8.83
CA ASN A 84 16.96 6.10 9.61
C ASN A 84 16.25 5.98 10.97
N LYS A 85 15.08 6.60 11.10
CA LYS A 85 14.17 6.44 12.24
C LYS A 85 12.90 5.70 11.80
N VAL A 86 12.33 4.97 12.74
CA VAL A 86 11.06 4.25 12.53
C VAL A 86 9.91 5.11 13.04
N TYR A 87 8.93 5.29 12.19
CA TYR A 87 7.70 6.02 12.47
C TYR A 87 6.49 5.10 12.38
N SER A 88 5.44 5.46 13.08
CA SER A 88 4.12 4.84 12.98
C SER A 88 3.08 5.93 12.71
N VAL A 89 1.89 5.51 12.29
CA VAL A 89 0.76 6.42 12.09
C VAL A 89 -0.33 6.04 13.09
N ASP A 90 -0.70 7.00 13.94
CA ASP A 90 -1.76 6.80 14.90
C ASP A 90 -3.09 6.48 14.20
N PHE A 91 -3.86 5.58 14.79
CA PHE A 91 -5.18 5.15 14.30
C PHE A 91 -5.22 4.49 12.92
N LEU A 92 -4.07 4.14 12.33
CA LEU A 92 -4.03 3.45 11.03
C LEU A 92 -4.30 1.94 11.14
N GLY A 93 -4.17 1.35 12.31
CA GLY A 93 -4.43 -0.07 12.54
C GLY A 93 -5.91 -0.44 12.33
N ASN A 94 -6.17 -1.43 11.49
CA ASN A 94 -7.50 -1.95 11.19
C ASN A 94 -7.83 -3.26 11.91
N VAL A 95 -6.87 -3.85 12.60
CA VAL A 95 -7.02 -5.08 13.41
C VAL A 95 -6.52 -4.80 14.82
N ILE A 96 -7.36 -5.05 15.84
CA ILE A 96 -7.06 -4.68 17.24
C ILE A 96 -5.82 -5.41 17.75
N GLU A 97 -5.67 -6.70 17.46
CA GLU A 97 -4.53 -7.53 17.85
C GLU A 97 -3.38 -7.48 16.83
N GLY A 98 -3.58 -6.73 15.73
CA GLY A 98 -2.58 -6.60 14.67
C GLY A 98 -1.35 -5.82 15.12
N LYS A 99 -0.19 -6.15 14.54
CA LYS A 99 1.03 -5.40 14.76
C LYS A 99 0.86 -3.95 14.26
N PRO A 100 1.35 -2.95 15.01
CA PRO A 100 1.33 -1.57 14.52
C PRO A 100 2.19 -1.44 13.25
N ILE A 101 1.74 -0.60 12.33
CA ILE A 101 2.51 -0.29 11.13
C ILE A 101 3.78 0.44 11.53
N ARG A 102 4.90 0.03 10.95
CA ARG A 102 6.22 0.61 11.15
C ARG A 102 6.83 0.98 9.81
N TYR A 103 7.17 2.25 9.66
CA TYR A 103 7.83 2.78 8.48
C TYR A 103 9.25 3.21 8.83
N LEU A 104 10.25 2.64 8.18
CA LEU A 104 11.61 3.17 8.24
C LEU A 104 11.72 4.33 7.25
N ASN A 105 11.91 5.56 7.77
CA ASN A 105 12.15 6.72 6.93
C ASN A 105 13.58 6.68 6.39
N THR A 106 13.73 6.78 5.08
CA THR A 106 15.04 6.66 4.44
C THR A 106 15.16 7.58 3.22
N ASP A 107 16.40 7.75 2.76
CA ASP A 107 16.67 8.47 1.52
C ASP A 107 15.99 7.79 0.32
N ILE A 108 15.61 8.60 -0.67
CA ILE A 108 14.91 8.11 -1.85
C ILE A 108 15.73 7.12 -2.70
N GLU A 109 17.06 7.27 -2.73
CA GLU A 109 17.91 6.35 -3.47
C GLU A 109 17.99 4.97 -2.81
N VAL A 110 17.98 4.91 -1.46
CA VAL A 110 17.88 3.65 -0.73
C VAL A 110 16.55 2.94 -1.04
N LEU A 111 15.45 3.70 -1.03
CA LEU A 111 14.11 3.17 -1.34
C LEU A 111 14.03 2.64 -2.78
N LYS A 112 14.56 3.40 -3.77
CA LYS A 112 14.62 2.97 -5.18
C LYS A 112 15.46 1.71 -5.35
N ASN A 113 16.64 1.65 -4.74
CA ASN A 113 17.54 0.50 -4.84
C ASN A 113 16.92 -0.75 -4.22
N ALA A 114 16.26 -0.63 -3.07
CA ALA A 114 15.54 -1.73 -2.45
C ALA A 114 14.42 -2.27 -3.36
N ALA A 115 13.68 -1.37 -4.01
CA ALA A 115 12.64 -1.75 -4.97
C ALA A 115 13.23 -2.45 -6.21
N ILE A 116 14.35 -1.97 -6.75
CA ILE A 116 15.05 -2.60 -7.89
C ILE A 116 15.48 -4.02 -7.54
N GLU A 117 16.12 -4.22 -6.40
CA GLU A 117 16.61 -5.55 -5.98
C GLU A 117 15.46 -6.52 -5.68
N SER A 118 14.37 -6.03 -5.10
CA SER A 118 13.14 -6.83 -4.92
C SER A 118 12.58 -7.32 -6.26
N ILE A 119 12.44 -6.43 -7.24
CA ILE A 119 11.92 -6.79 -8.58
C ILE A 119 12.87 -7.74 -9.31
N LYS A 120 14.19 -7.54 -9.23
CA LYS A 120 15.18 -8.47 -9.80
C LYS A 120 15.11 -9.88 -9.18
N SER A 121 14.64 -9.95 -7.95
CA SER A 121 14.41 -11.22 -7.22
C SER A 121 13.00 -11.79 -7.45
N ASP A 122 12.29 -11.34 -8.49
CA ASP A 122 10.92 -11.74 -8.82
C ASP A 122 9.87 -11.40 -7.73
N ASN A 123 10.19 -10.47 -6.85
CA ASN A 123 9.29 -10.00 -5.80
C ASN A 123 8.75 -8.62 -6.15
N PRO A 124 7.47 -8.51 -6.54
CA PRO A 124 6.84 -7.22 -6.81
C PRO A 124 6.75 -6.38 -5.53
N VAL A 125 6.76 -5.05 -5.70
CA VAL A 125 6.82 -4.11 -4.59
C VAL A 125 5.51 -3.35 -4.46
N TRP A 126 4.82 -3.54 -3.34
CA TRP A 126 3.67 -2.72 -2.97
C TRP A 126 4.14 -1.32 -2.58
N PHE A 127 3.56 -0.30 -3.22
CA PHE A 127 3.92 1.08 -2.94
C PHE A 127 2.72 2.01 -2.96
N GLY A 128 2.82 3.15 -2.28
CA GLY A 128 1.84 4.22 -2.32
C GLY A 128 2.49 5.56 -2.64
N CYS A 129 1.77 6.41 -3.36
CA CYS A 129 2.22 7.75 -3.70
C CYS A 129 1.05 8.71 -3.95
N ASP A 130 1.37 9.97 -4.22
CA ASP A 130 0.41 10.96 -4.70
C ASP A 130 0.21 10.78 -6.21
N VAL A 131 -0.93 10.23 -6.62
CA VAL A 131 -1.17 9.81 -8.01
C VAL A 131 -1.87 10.89 -8.82
N GLY A 132 -2.91 11.51 -8.28
CA GLY A 132 -3.89 12.26 -9.06
C GLY A 132 -3.34 13.47 -9.82
N LYS A 133 -2.26 14.08 -9.33
CA LYS A 133 -1.67 15.30 -9.89
C LYS A 133 -0.80 15.06 -11.11
N TYR A 134 -0.24 13.86 -11.25
CA TYR A 134 0.78 13.53 -12.23
C TYR A 134 0.39 12.35 -13.13
N LEU A 135 -0.90 11.96 -13.15
CA LEU A 135 -1.40 10.82 -13.91
C LEU A 135 -2.22 11.27 -15.10
N HIS A 136 -1.83 10.84 -16.30
CA HIS A 136 -2.67 10.91 -17.48
C HIS A 136 -3.40 9.55 -17.68
N ARG A 137 -4.63 9.47 -17.21
CA ARG A 137 -5.41 8.21 -17.15
C ARG A 137 -5.54 7.50 -18.49
N ARG A 138 -5.82 8.25 -19.57
CA ARG A 138 -6.02 7.66 -20.91
C ARG A 138 -4.79 6.96 -21.46
N HIS A 139 -3.59 7.46 -21.14
CA HIS A 139 -2.33 6.88 -21.59
C HIS A 139 -1.68 5.95 -20.56
N GLY A 140 -2.21 5.90 -19.33
CA GLY A 140 -1.61 5.11 -18.26
C GLY A 140 -0.19 5.56 -17.90
N ILE A 141 0.10 6.86 -18.05
CA ILE A 141 1.42 7.45 -17.80
C ILE A 141 1.35 8.33 -16.56
N MET A 142 2.29 8.14 -15.65
CA MET A 142 2.51 9.01 -14.50
C MET A 142 3.93 9.57 -14.56
N ASP A 143 4.03 10.90 -14.61
CA ASP A 143 5.30 11.61 -14.76
C ASP A 143 5.20 13.00 -14.13
N THR A 144 6.25 13.46 -13.48
CA THR A 144 6.32 14.80 -12.89
C THR A 144 6.36 15.91 -13.93
N GLU A 145 6.78 15.59 -15.14
CA GLU A 145 6.85 16.53 -16.27
C GLU A 145 5.70 16.39 -17.27
N LEU A 146 4.66 15.63 -16.90
CA LEU A 146 3.50 15.38 -17.76
C LEU A 146 2.75 16.67 -18.13
N PHE A 147 2.70 17.62 -17.20
CA PHE A 147 2.08 18.93 -17.37
C PHE A 147 3.09 20.01 -17.06
N ASP A 148 3.53 20.76 -18.06
CA ASP A 148 4.45 21.87 -17.87
C ASP A 148 3.69 23.13 -17.41
N PHE A 149 3.36 23.16 -16.13
CA PHE A 149 2.68 24.30 -15.53
C PHE A 149 3.54 25.54 -15.52
N SER A 150 4.86 25.41 -15.42
CA SER A 150 5.78 26.54 -15.43
C SER A 150 5.74 27.26 -16.77
N LEU A 151 5.75 26.54 -17.88
CA LEU A 151 5.59 27.10 -19.21
C LEU A 151 4.23 27.75 -19.40
N PHE A 152 3.16 27.08 -18.94
CA PHE A 152 1.79 27.55 -19.12
C PHE A 152 1.50 28.86 -18.37
N TYR A 153 1.95 28.96 -17.12
CA TYR A 153 1.70 30.12 -16.26
C TYR A 153 2.82 31.18 -16.32
N GLY A 154 3.95 30.92 -16.97
CA GLY A 154 5.09 31.81 -17.04
C GLY A 154 5.76 32.05 -15.67
N THR A 155 5.69 31.07 -14.76
CA THR A 155 6.26 31.15 -13.41
C THR A 155 6.79 29.80 -12.97
N GLU A 156 7.70 29.80 -11.99
CA GLU A 156 8.24 28.56 -11.44
C GLU A 156 7.47 28.14 -10.18
N PHE A 157 7.30 26.81 -10.00
CA PHE A 157 6.70 26.22 -8.81
C PHE A 157 7.81 25.55 -8.00
N LEU A 158 8.29 26.25 -6.97
CA LEU A 158 9.55 25.95 -6.29
C LEU A 158 9.42 25.04 -5.05
N LEU A 159 8.23 24.60 -4.69
CA LEU A 159 8.06 23.72 -3.55
C LEU A 159 8.72 22.37 -3.81
N ASP A 160 9.75 22.05 -3.04
CA ASP A 160 10.35 20.73 -3.02
C ASP A 160 9.43 19.69 -2.35
N LYS A 161 9.84 18.43 -2.32
CA LYS A 161 9.04 17.36 -1.73
C LYS A 161 8.76 17.58 -0.24
N ALA A 162 9.74 18.08 0.51
CA ALA A 162 9.59 18.34 1.95
C ALA A 162 8.48 19.39 2.18
N SER A 163 8.60 20.52 1.53
CA SER A 163 7.64 21.63 1.64
C SER A 163 6.25 21.22 1.18
N ARG A 164 6.13 20.46 0.08
CA ARG A 164 4.83 19.98 -0.39
C ARG A 164 4.15 19.04 0.62
N LEU A 165 4.91 18.23 1.33
CA LEU A 165 4.37 17.38 2.40
C LEU A 165 3.99 18.20 3.63
N GLU A 166 4.84 19.13 4.07
CA GLU A 166 4.59 19.99 5.23
C GLU A 166 3.34 20.85 5.07
N TYR A 167 3.14 21.42 3.88
CA TYR A 167 1.97 22.24 3.58
C TYR A 167 0.73 21.47 3.09
N GLY A 168 0.80 20.13 3.08
CA GLY A 168 -0.32 19.26 2.68
C GLY A 168 -0.63 19.29 1.18
N GLU A 169 0.27 19.85 0.36
CA GLU A 169 0.14 19.87 -1.10
C GLU A 169 0.34 18.46 -1.69
N SER A 170 1.18 17.65 -1.09
CA SER A 170 1.39 16.25 -1.47
C SER A 170 1.06 15.30 -0.33
N LYS A 171 0.38 14.20 -0.65
CA LYS A 171 0.06 13.13 0.29
C LYS A 171 -0.15 11.82 -0.45
N MET A 172 0.06 10.71 0.23
CA MET A 172 -0.24 9.40 -0.34
C MET A 172 -1.74 9.24 -0.56
N THR A 173 -2.17 9.13 -1.81
CA THR A 173 -3.58 9.04 -2.20
C THR A 173 -3.96 7.67 -2.74
N HIS A 174 -3.00 6.88 -3.21
CA HIS A 174 -3.28 5.59 -3.85
C HIS A 174 -2.11 4.61 -3.71
N ALA A 175 -2.44 3.34 -3.59
CA ALA A 175 -1.48 2.23 -3.51
C ALA A 175 -1.56 1.36 -4.77
N MET A 176 -0.40 0.92 -5.25
CA MET A 176 -0.22 0.17 -6.49
C MET A 176 0.91 -0.83 -6.34
N LEU A 177 1.26 -1.55 -7.41
CA LEU A 177 2.28 -2.57 -7.40
C LEU A 177 3.34 -2.31 -8.48
N PHE A 178 4.61 -2.18 -8.11
CA PHE A 178 5.72 -2.23 -9.07
C PHE A 178 5.98 -3.68 -9.49
N THR A 179 5.93 -3.93 -10.80
CA THR A 179 6.16 -5.26 -11.40
C THR A 179 7.31 -5.30 -12.38
N GLY A 180 7.97 -4.17 -12.61
CA GLY A 180 9.13 -4.08 -13.48
C GLY A 180 9.81 -2.73 -13.38
N VAL A 181 11.06 -2.68 -13.82
CA VAL A 181 11.87 -1.46 -13.88
C VAL A 181 12.75 -1.46 -15.13
N ASP A 182 12.81 -0.33 -15.83
CA ASP A 182 13.74 -0.05 -16.90
C ASP A 182 14.94 0.71 -16.33
N LEU A 183 16.14 0.19 -16.51
CA LEU A 183 17.38 0.76 -16.00
C LEU A 183 18.22 1.33 -17.12
N ASP A 184 18.91 2.44 -16.88
CA ASP A 184 19.94 2.96 -17.76
C ASP A 184 21.23 2.12 -17.71
N SER A 185 22.22 2.51 -18.51
CA SER A 185 23.53 1.83 -18.57
C SER A 185 24.33 1.91 -17.26
N LYS A 186 23.93 2.77 -16.33
CA LYS A 186 24.54 2.94 -15.00
C LYS A 186 23.73 2.26 -13.89
N GLY A 187 22.66 1.54 -14.27
CA GLY A 187 21.77 0.87 -13.32
C GLY A 187 20.75 1.78 -12.62
N LYS A 188 20.58 3.02 -13.06
CA LYS A 188 19.59 3.94 -12.51
C LYS A 188 18.19 3.72 -13.12
N PRO A 189 17.12 3.78 -12.33
CA PRO A 189 15.79 3.57 -12.85
C PRO A 189 15.33 4.74 -13.71
N LYS A 190 14.88 4.43 -14.92
CA LYS A 190 14.28 5.36 -15.90
C LYS A 190 12.77 5.31 -15.87
N LYS A 191 12.20 4.10 -15.77
CA LYS A 191 10.75 3.86 -15.78
C LYS A 191 10.42 2.68 -14.87
N TRP A 192 9.23 2.73 -14.33
CA TRP A 192 8.64 1.64 -13.56
C TRP A 192 7.40 1.12 -14.26
N ARG A 193 7.27 -0.19 -14.32
CA ARG A 193 6.01 -0.81 -14.70
C ARG A 193 5.14 -0.94 -13.46
N VAL A 194 3.94 -0.40 -13.55
CA VAL A 194 2.98 -0.38 -12.45
C VAL A 194 1.76 -1.21 -12.83
N GLU A 195 1.35 -2.11 -11.95
CA GLU A 195 0.04 -2.74 -12.01
C GLU A 195 -0.92 -2.03 -11.07
N ASN A 196 -2.15 -1.83 -11.56
CA ASN A 196 -3.21 -1.11 -10.88
C ASN A 196 -4.54 -1.86 -11.05
N SER A 197 -5.52 -1.54 -10.20
CA SER A 197 -6.86 -2.16 -10.19
C SER A 197 -7.91 -1.42 -11.02
N TRP A 198 -7.52 -0.44 -11.82
CA TRP A 198 -8.48 0.41 -12.53
C TRP A 198 -8.91 -0.10 -13.92
N GLY A 199 -8.51 -1.28 -14.32
CA GLY A 199 -8.88 -1.90 -15.60
C GLY A 199 -8.03 -1.44 -16.77
#